data_df3b961a293e981400a4e06d5f47c545
#
_entry.id   df3b961a293e981400a4e06d5f47c545
#
_cell.length_a   1.000
_cell.length_b   1.000
_cell.length_c   1.000
_cell.angle_alpha   90.00
_cell.angle_beta   90.00
_cell.angle_gamma   90.00
#
_symmetry.space_group_name_H-M   'P 1'
#
loop_
_entity.id
_entity.type
_entity.pdbx_description
1 polymer ?
#
loop_
_entity_poly.entity_id
_entity_poly.type
_entity_poly.pdbx_seq_one_letter_code
_entity_poly.pdbx_strand_id
1 'polypeptide(L)'
;MSSASAPASKYTTEQSIQVLEGLEPVRKRPAMYIGGVDAKGLHHLAWEILDNAVDEYLNGHADTIVVTLHKSGDALTVQDNGRGIPVDIHPKHKKSGLELVLTVLHAGGKFGNAESGYFHSGGLHGVGASVVNALSKKLVATVRRDGFEYKMEFAKGIPQGKLEKVGPFRGHGTIIHFQPDATILKTTHFDADTLKARLEDISYVHSGLKITFKNEINGETIEYHH
;
A
#
# COMPACT_ATOMS: atom_id res chain seq x y z
N MET A 1 -50.55 38.59 -20.40
CA MET A 1 -49.57 38.41 -19.34
C MET A 1 -48.93 37.06 -19.53
N SER A 2 -47.76 37.06 -20.16
CA SER A 2 -47.01 35.83 -20.47
C SER A 2 -46.05 35.56 -19.32
N SER A 3 -46.26 34.49 -18.57
CA SER A 3 -45.35 34.05 -17.53
C SER A 3 -44.20 33.30 -18.19
N ALA A 4 -43.07 33.96 -18.28
CA ALA A 4 -41.81 33.27 -18.66
C ALA A 4 -41.42 32.34 -17.53
N SER A 5 -41.53 31.04 -17.76
CA SER A 5 -40.95 30.02 -16.87
C SER A 5 -39.42 30.09 -16.96
N ALA A 6 -38.79 30.28 -15.79
CA ALA A 6 -37.32 30.18 -15.67
C ALA A 6 -36.85 28.83 -16.18
N PRO A 7 -35.73 28.75 -16.92
CA PRO A 7 -35.22 27.49 -17.36
C PRO A 7 -34.80 26.66 -16.16
N ALA A 8 -35.38 25.46 -16.04
CA ALA A 8 -34.96 24.46 -15.06
C ALA A 8 -33.44 24.24 -15.28
N SER A 9 -32.64 24.45 -14.22
CA SER A 9 -31.22 24.15 -14.25
C SER A 9 -31.07 22.70 -14.62
N LYS A 10 -30.43 22.43 -15.75
CA LYS A 10 -30.17 21.05 -16.18
C LYS A 10 -29.20 20.42 -15.20
N TYR A 11 -29.73 19.65 -14.27
CA TYR A 11 -28.94 18.75 -13.44
C TYR A 11 -28.42 17.63 -14.33
N THR A 12 -27.21 17.81 -14.88
CA THR A 12 -26.58 16.84 -15.78
C THR A 12 -25.45 16.11 -15.04
N THR A 13 -25.23 14.85 -15.40
CA THR A 13 -24.12 14.05 -14.86
C THR A 13 -22.78 14.78 -14.99
N GLU A 14 -22.56 15.40 -16.14
CA GLU A 14 -21.33 16.12 -16.47
C GLU A 14 -21.09 17.36 -15.57
N GLN A 15 -22.16 18.03 -15.15
CA GLN A 15 -22.06 19.23 -14.30
C GLN A 15 -22.12 18.93 -12.82
N SER A 16 -22.70 17.79 -12.45
CA SER A 16 -23.02 17.45 -11.06
C SER A 16 -22.10 16.39 -10.47
N ILE A 17 -21.44 15.60 -11.29
CA ILE A 17 -20.56 14.51 -10.86
C ILE A 17 -19.14 14.84 -11.30
N GLN A 18 -18.31 15.24 -10.33
CA GLN A 18 -16.89 15.39 -10.56
C GLN A 18 -16.23 14.02 -10.45
N VAL A 19 -15.84 13.43 -11.57
CA VAL A 19 -15.00 12.24 -11.61
C VAL A 19 -13.56 12.67 -11.38
N LEU A 20 -13.00 12.29 -10.23
CA LEU A 20 -11.58 12.47 -9.94
C LEU A 20 -10.87 11.22 -10.43
N GLU A 21 -10.00 11.38 -11.42
CA GLU A 21 -9.19 10.30 -11.94
C GLU A 21 -8.03 9.94 -10.99
N GLY A 22 -7.64 8.67 -10.99
CA GLY A 22 -6.49 8.16 -10.26
C GLY A 22 -6.60 8.30 -8.74
N LEU A 23 -5.56 8.80 -8.11
CA LEU A 23 -5.42 8.90 -6.66
C LEU A 23 -5.65 10.32 -6.11
N GLU A 24 -6.08 11.26 -6.93
CA GLU A 24 -6.40 12.63 -6.52
C GLU A 24 -7.43 12.70 -5.37
N PRO A 25 -8.50 11.89 -5.36
CA PRO A 25 -9.45 11.89 -4.24
C PRO A 25 -8.78 11.63 -2.89
N VAL A 26 -7.79 10.74 -2.84
CA VAL A 26 -7.04 10.41 -1.63
C VAL A 26 -6.22 11.59 -1.14
N ARG A 27 -5.54 12.27 -2.05
CA ARG A 27 -4.71 13.43 -1.73
C ARG A 27 -5.54 14.64 -1.29
N LYS A 28 -6.73 14.80 -1.84
CA LYS A 28 -7.66 15.88 -1.48
C LYS A 28 -8.33 15.69 -0.13
N ARG A 29 -8.66 14.45 0.22
CA ARG A 29 -9.36 14.10 1.45
C ARG A 29 -8.71 12.89 2.14
N PRO A 30 -7.45 13.01 2.58
CA PRO A 30 -6.72 11.88 3.13
C PRO A 30 -7.38 11.28 4.38
N ALA A 31 -7.96 12.12 5.24
CA ALA A 31 -8.61 11.68 6.46
C ALA A 31 -9.77 10.69 6.23
N MET A 32 -10.43 10.75 5.08
CA MET A 32 -11.49 9.80 4.73
C MET A 32 -10.95 8.38 4.53
N TYR A 33 -9.67 8.25 4.17
CA TYR A 33 -9.04 6.97 3.88
C TYR A 33 -8.22 6.41 5.03
N ILE A 34 -7.60 7.28 5.83
CA ILE A 34 -6.69 6.86 6.91
C ILE A 34 -7.12 7.36 8.29
N GLY A 35 -8.30 7.95 8.40
CA GLY A 35 -8.90 8.37 9.67
C GLY A 35 -8.37 9.68 10.24
N GLY A 36 -7.33 10.26 9.66
CA GLY A 36 -6.70 11.50 10.10
C GLY A 36 -5.35 11.69 9.47
N VAL A 37 -4.72 12.85 9.71
CA VAL A 37 -3.39 13.19 9.19
C VAL A 37 -2.34 13.40 10.31
N ASP A 38 -2.67 12.97 11.50
CA ASP A 38 -1.83 12.94 12.70
C ASP A 38 -0.95 11.67 12.77
N ALA A 39 -0.32 11.42 13.91
CA ALA A 39 0.51 10.24 14.13
C ALA A 39 -0.26 8.93 13.93
N LYS A 40 -1.55 8.88 14.29
CA LYS A 40 -2.39 7.70 14.10
C LYS A 40 -2.62 7.43 12.61
N GLY A 41 -2.91 8.45 11.82
CA GLY A 41 -3.03 8.34 10.37
C GLY A 41 -1.72 7.93 9.71
N LEU A 42 -0.61 8.47 10.17
CA LEU A 42 0.73 8.07 9.70
C LEU A 42 0.99 6.57 9.88
N HIS A 43 0.76 6.05 11.10
CA HIS A 43 0.97 4.63 11.38
C HIS A 43 -0.04 3.75 10.65
N HIS A 44 -1.23 4.25 10.34
CA HIS A 44 -2.20 3.56 9.50
C HIS A 44 -1.62 3.20 8.12
N LEU A 45 -0.80 4.07 7.53
CA LEU A 45 -0.10 3.76 6.29
C LEU A 45 0.79 2.51 6.42
N ALA A 46 1.51 2.41 7.53
CA ALA A 46 2.33 1.23 7.82
C ALA A 46 1.48 -0.03 7.95
N TRP A 47 0.31 0.08 8.60
CA TRP A 47 -0.60 -1.05 8.78
C TRP A 47 -1.15 -1.56 7.45
N GLU A 48 -1.47 -0.69 6.51
CA GLU A 48 -1.95 -1.10 5.18
C GLU A 48 -0.93 -1.94 4.42
N ILE A 49 0.34 -1.55 4.44
CA ILE A 49 1.41 -2.31 3.79
C ILE A 49 1.69 -3.61 4.55
N LEU A 50 1.71 -3.55 5.87
CA LEU A 50 1.95 -4.72 6.72
C LEU A 50 0.83 -5.76 6.56
N ASP A 51 -0.42 -5.33 6.51
CA ASP A 51 -1.57 -6.22 6.32
C ASP A 51 -1.49 -6.99 4.99
N ASN A 52 -0.97 -6.37 3.93
CA ASN A 52 -0.74 -7.07 2.67
C ASN A 52 0.28 -8.20 2.81
N ALA A 53 1.33 -7.99 3.58
CA ALA A 53 2.34 -9.02 3.87
C ALA A 53 1.75 -10.15 4.75
N VAL A 54 0.93 -9.79 5.74
CA VAL A 54 0.22 -10.77 6.59
C VAL A 54 -0.79 -11.57 5.77
N ASP A 55 -1.46 -10.96 4.80
CA ASP A 55 -2.36 -11.68 3.89
C ASP A 55 -1.64 -12.79 3.10
N GLU A 56 -0.40 -12.55 2.68
CA GLU A 56 0.40 -13.60 2.03
C GLU A 56 0.70 -14.77 2.99
N TYR A 57 0.93 -14.49 4.26
CA TYR A 57 1.03 -15.55 5.27
C TYR A 57 -0.31 -16.29 5.48
N LEU A 58 -1.41 -15.57 5.63
CA LEU A 58 -2.74 -16.16 5.84
C LEU A 58 -3.17 -17.07 4.68
N ASN A 59 -2.73 -16.75 3.46
CA ASN A 59 -2.98 -17.57 2.27
C ASN A 59 -1.93 -18.68 2.06
N GLY A 60 -1.02 -18.87 2.99
CA GLY A 60 -0.03 -19.96 2.98
C GLY A 60 1.16 -19.74 2.06
N HIS A 61 1.40 -18.50 1.63
CA HIS A 61 2.45 -18.18 0.66
C HIS A 61 3.68 -17.51 1.26
N ALA A 62 3.59 -17.00 2.49
CA ALA A 62 4.70 -16.37 3.19
C ALA A 62 4.82 -16.91 4.60
N ASP A 63 6.03 -16.88 5.16
CA ASP A 63 6.31 -17.20 6.55
C ASP A 63 7.21 -16.17 7.24
N THR A 64 7.69 -15.19 6.49
CA THR A 64 8.67 -14.21 6.97
C THR A 64 8.32 -12.81 6.49
N ILE A 65 8.33 -11.86 7.45
CA ILE A 65 8.16 -10.43 7.20
C ILE A 65 9.35 -9.70 7.83
N VAL A 66 9.92 -8.76 7.10
CA VAL A 66 10.96 -7.86 7.61
C VAL A 66 10.49 -6.43 7.51
N VAL A 67 10.47 -5.73 8.62
CA VAL A 67 10.12 -4.31 8.69
C VAL A 67 11.35 -3.51 9.08
N THR A 68 11.71 -2.53 8.28
CA THR A 68 12.86 -1.65 8.53
C THR A 68 12.38 -0.22 8.72
N LEU A 69 12.67 0.35 9.89
CA LEU A 69 12.57 1.80 10.13
C LEU A 69 13.91 2.42 9.76
N HIS A 70 13.92 3.25 8.74
CA HIS A 70 15.14 3.84 8.21
C HIS A 70 15.69 4.93 9.12
N LYS A 71 16.98 5.22 8.98
CA LYS A 71 17.72 6.14 9.84
C LYS A 71 17.12 7.54 9.89
N SER A 72 16.50 8.01 8.82
CA SER A 72 15.80 9.29 8.76
C SER A 72 14.56 9.36 9.68
N GLY A 73 14.01 8.22 10.09
CA GLY A 73 12.82 8.12 10.92
C GLY A 73 11.50 8.31 10.18
N ASP A 74 11.54 8.76 8.93
CA ASP A 74 10.36 9.09 8.11
C ASP A 74 10.13 8.14 6.93
N ALA A 75 10.83 7.03 6.89
CA ALA A 75 10.68 6.02 5.85
C ALA A 75 10.65 4.62 6.45
N LEU A 76 9.79 3.77 5.88
CA LEU A 76 9.66 2.36 6.22
C LEU A 76 9.86 1.49 5.00
N THR A 77 10.39 0.29 5.22
CA THR A 77 10.37 -0.79 4.25
C THR A 77 9.71 -2.01 4.88
N VAL A 78 8.77 -2.60 4.17
CA VAL A 78 8.12 -3.87 4.53
C VAL A 78 8.41 -4.88 3.44
N GLN A 79 9.01 -5.99 3.82
CA GLN A 79 9.36 -7.10 2.92
C GLN A 79 8.68 -8.36 3.39
N ASP A 80 8.04 -9.08 2.46
CA ASP A 80 7.56 -10.44 2.66
C ASP A 80 8.25 -11.41 1.70
N ASN A 81 8.16 -12.69 1.98
CA ASN A 81 8.60 -13.77 1.11
C ASN A 81 7.43 -14.51 0.46
N GLY A 82 6.33 -13.80 0.19
CA GLY A 82 5.17 -14.31 -0.50
C GLY A 82 5.38 -14.52 -1.99
N ARG A 83 4.29 -14.62 -2.74
CA ARG A 83 4.33 -14.89 -4.20
C ARG A 83 4.95 -13.76 -5.03
N GLY A 84 4.97 -12.56 -4.50
CA GLY A 84 5.23 -11.34 -5.26
C GLY A 84 4.02 -10.85 -6.03
N ILE A 85 3.75 -9.55 -5.99
CA ILE A 85 2.67 -8.94 -6.75
C ILE A 85 2.87 -9.24 -8.24
N PRO A 86 1.82 -9.65 -8.99
CA PRO A 86 1.94 -9.93 -10.43
C PRO A 86 2.49 -8.73 -11.21
N VAL A 87 3.33 -9.02 -12.19
CA VAL A 87 4.00 -8.00 -13.01
C VAL A 87 3.61 -8.09 -14.50
N ASP A 88 2.85 -9.11 -14.88
CA ASP A 88 2.33 -9.26 -16.24
C ASP A 88 1.33 -8.14 -16.56
N ILE A 89 1.21 -7.85 -17.85
CA ILE A 89 0.33 -6.78 -18.33
C ILE A 89 -1.12 -7.25 -18.38
N HIS A 90 -1.99 -6.51 -17.70
CA HIS A 90 -3.41 -6.76 -17.72
C HIS A 90 -3.98 -6.50 -19.13
N PRO A 91 -4.68 -7.46 -19.75
CA PRO A 91 -5.10 -7.33 -21.15
C PRO A 91 -6.07 -6.16 -21.40
N LYS A 92 -6.91 -5.82 -20.42
CA LYS A 92 -7.90 -4.74 -20.54
C LYS A 92 -7.32 -3.37 -20.19
N HIS A 93 -6.56 -3.28 -19.11
CA HIS A 93 -6.04 -2.00 -18.60
C HIS A 93 -4.68 -1.61 -19.18
N LYS A 94 -3.98 -2.52 -19.86
CA LYS A 94 -2.67 -2.29 -20.50
C LYS A 94 -1.57 -1.85 -19.51
N LYS A 95 -1.73 -2.21 -18.23
CA LYS A 95 -0.78 -1.90 -17.16
C LYS A 95 -0.41 -3.17 -16.42
N SER A 96 0.77 -3.21 -15.82
CA SER A 96 1.18 -4.34 -14.98
C SER A 96 0.29 -4.46 -13.74
N GLY A 97 0.17 -5.67 -13.20
CA GLY A 97 -0.53 -5.89 -11.94
C GLY A 97 0.02 -5.01 -10.83
N LEU A 98 1.34 -4.86 -10.73
CA LEU A 98 2.00 -4.00 -9.76
C LEU A 98 1.54 -2.53 -9.87
N GLU A 99 1.52 -1.99 -11.10
CA GLU A 99 1.05 -0.62 -11.32
C GLU A 99 -0.42 -0.46 -10.94
N LEU A 100 -1.26 -1.43 -11.29
CA LEU A 100 -2.70 -1.40 -10.96
C LEU A 100 -2.92 -1.43 -9.44
N VAL A 101 -2.25 -2.31 -8.72
CA VAL A 101 -2.35 -2.41 -7.25
C VAL A 101 -1.98 -1.09 -6.57
N LEU A 102 -0.99 -0.37 -7.11
CA LEU A 102 -0.46 0.85 -6.52
C LEU A 102 -1.12 2.14 -7.02
N THR A 103 -1.88 2.11 -8.12
CA THR A 103 -2.47 3.32 -8.71
C THR A 103 -3.98 3.33 -8.82
N VAL A 104 -4.65 2.21 -8.57
CA VAL A 104 -6.11 2.11 -8.64
C VAL A 104 -6.66 1.77 -7.27
N LEU A 105 -7.64 2.54 -6.81
CA LEU A 105 -8.37 2.24 -5.58
C LEU A 105 -9.12 0.92 -5.76
N HIS A 106 -8.97 -0.01 -4.78
CA HIS A 106 -9.61 -1.33 -4.78
C HIS A 106 -9.15 -2.29 -5.90
N ALA A 107 -7.98 -2.07 -6.49
CA ALA A 107 -7.45 -2.92 -7.56
C ALA A 107 -6.88 -4.27 -7.09
N GLY A 108 -6.66 -4.44 -5.79
CA GLY A 108 -6.23 -5.74 -5.26
C GLY A 108 -7.30 -6.81 -5.45
N GLY A 109 -6.92 -8.05 -5.75
CA GLY A 109 -7.84 -9.21 -5.86
C GLY A 109 -8.61 -9.56 -4.59
N LYS A 110 -8.62 -8.66 -3.62
CA LYS A 110 -9.29 -8.78 -2.32
C LYS A 110 -10.78 -8.49 -2.38
N PHE A 111 -11.25 -7.88 -3.46
CA PHE A 111 -12.64 -7.44 -3.62
C PHE A 111 -13.37 -8.27 -4.67
N GLY A 112 -14.09 -9.26 -4.22
CA GLY A 112 -15.08 -9.98 -4.99
C GLY A 112 -14.55 -11.15 -5.82
N ASN A 113 -15.20 -12.25 -5.66
CA ASN A 113 -15.15 -13.55 -6.29
C ASN A 113 -14.06 -14.51 -5.77
N ALA A 114 -14.51 -15.72 -5.47
CA ALA A 114 -13.69 -16.86 -5.05
C ALA A 114 -12.57 -17.23 -6.05
N GLU A 115 -12.54 -16.58 -7.20
CA GLU A 115 -11.53 -16.78 -8.24
C GLU A 115 -10.27 -15.94 -8.07
N SER A 116 -10.26 -14.96 -7.15
CA SER A 116 -9.11 -14.04 -6.98
C SER A 116 -7.92 -14.66 -6.24
N GLY A 117 -8.06 -15.85 -5.69
CA GLY A 117 -6.99 -16.52 -4.95
C GLY A 117 -6.66 -15.91 -3.59
N TYR A 118 -7.39 -14.90 -3.15
CA TYR A 118 -7.29 -14.32 -1.82
C TYR A 118 -8.51 -14.68 -0.99
N PHE A 119 -8.38 -15.69 -0.14
CA PHE A 119 -9.47 -16.17 0.72
C PHE A 119 -9.64 -15.37 2.01
N HIS A 120 -8.62 -14.62 2.41
CA HIS A 120 -8.64 -13.83 3.62
C HIS A 120 -8.04 -12.45 3.34
N SER A 121 -8.75 -11.42 3.70
CA SER A 121 -8.23 -10.06 3.76
C SER A 121 -8.34 -9.60 5.21
N GLY A 122 -7.18 -9.46 5.87
CA GLY A 122 -7.11 -9.01 7.25
C GLY A 122 -7.17 -7.51 7.43
N GLY A 123 -7.22 -6.75 6.33
CA GLY A 123 -7.23 -5.30 6.36
C GLY A 123 -8.54 -4.74 6.90
N LEU A 124 -8.48 -4.10 8.08
CA LEU A 124 -9.65 -3.50 8.76
C LEU A 124 -10.34 -2.40 7.95
N HIS A 125 -9.64 -1.76 7.00
CA HIS A 125 -10.18 -0.66 6.19
C HIS A 125 -10.17 -0.95 4.69
N GLY A 126 -9.42 -1.94 4.21
CA GLY A 126 -9.41 -2.40 2.82
C GLY A 126 -9.09 -1.33 1.79
N VAL A 127 -8.43 -0.25 2.20
CA VAL A 127 -8.10 0.87 1.30
C VAL A 127 -6.89 0.58 0.42
N GLY A 128 -6.01 -0.32 0.86
CA GLY A 128 -4.93 -0.88 0.07
C GLY A 128 -3.70 -0.02 -0.11
N ALA A 129 -2.74 -0.59 -0.82
CA ALA A 129 -1.44 0.02 -1.06
C ALA A 129 -1.52 1.31 -1.91
N SER A 130 -2.55 1.48 -2.72
CA SER A 130 -2.73 2.68 -3.54
C SER A 130 -2.92 3.94 -2.69
N VAL A 131 -3.58 3.83 -1.54
CA VAL A 131 -3.71 4.96 -0.60
C VAL A 131 -2.36 5.35 -0.02
N VAL A 132 -1.55 4.37 0.39
CA VAL A 132 -0.19 4.62 0.86
C VAL A 132 0.64 5.31 -0.21
N ASN A 133 0.56 4.83 -1.44
CA ASN A 133 1.25 5.42 -2.59
C ASN A 133 0.83 6.88 -2.82
N ALA A 134 -0.47 7.16 -2.82
CA ALA A 134 -1.00 8.51 -2.99
C ALA A 134 -0.47 9.49 -1.93
N LEU A 135 -0.30 9.04 -0.69
CA LEU A 135 0.10 9.85 0.46
C LEU A 135 1.60 9.78 0.76
N SER A 136 2.37 9.20 -0.15
CA SER A 136 3.82 9.09 -0.03
C SER A 136 4.52 10.02 -1.02
N LYS A 137 5.50 10.76 -0.50
CA LYS A 137 6.43 11.56 -1.31
C LYS A 137 7.18 10.68 -2.29
N LYS A 138 7.57 9.48 -1.84
CA LYS A 138 8.26 8.46 -2.63
C LYS A 138 7.80 7.08 -2.20
N LEU A 139 7.55 6.23 -3.17
CA LEU A 139 7.33 4.80 -2.93
C LEU A 139 8.12 4.01 -3.97
N VAL A 140 8.83 2.99 -3.52
CA VAL A 140 9.56 2.06 -4.37
C VAL A 140 9.03 0.66 -4.11
N ALA A 141 8.48 0.02 -5.13
CA ALA A 141 8.03 -1.36 -5.08
C ALA A 141 9.04 -2.26 -5.78
N THR A 142 9.50 -3.28 -5.09
CA THR A 142 10.34 -4.34 -5.64
C THR A 142 9.60 -5.65 -5.54
N VAL A 143 9.50 -6.36 -6.65
CA VAL A 143 8.85 -7.67 -6.72
C VAL A 143 9.83 -8.71 -7.20
N ARG A 144 9.88 -9.84 -6.51
CA ARG A 144 10.68 -11.01 -6.85
C ARG A 144 9.75 -12.17 -7.15
N ARG A 145 9.74 -12.62 -8.38
CA ARG A 145 8.91 -13.74 -8.85
C ARG A 145 9.42 -14.29 -10.19
N ASP A 146 9.10 -15.52 -10.44
CA ASP A 146 9.39 -16.18 -11.73
C ASP A 146 10.87 -16.10 -12.15
N GLY A 147 11.78 -16.12 -11.17
CA GLY A 147 13.23 -16.10 -11.39
C GLY A 147 13.84 -14.71 -11.61
N PHE A 148 13.06 -13.65 -11.47
CA PHE A 148 13.51 -12.27 -11.72
C PHE A 148 13.11 -11.30 -10.61
N GLU A 149 13.82 -10.19 -10.54
CA GLU A 149 13.50 -9.03 -9.74
C GLU A 149 13.01 -7.89 -10.63
N TYR A 150 11.92 -7.26 -10.21
CA TYR A 150 11.28 -6.12 -10.88
C TYR A 150 11.19 -4.95 -9.91
N LYS A 151 11.24 -3.73 -10.44
CA LYS A 151 11.19 -2.50 -9.65
C LYS A 151 10.36 -1.44 -10.34
N MET A 152 9.59 -0.69 -9.57
CA MET A 152 8.84 0.47 -10.04
C MET A 152 8.82 1.56 -8.96
N GLU A 153 9.01 2.81 -9.37
CA GLU A 153 9.01 3.97 -8.47
C GLU A 153 7.83 4.88 -8.72
N PHE A 154 7.37 5.51 -7.62
CA PHE A 154 6.24 6.44 -7.61
C PHE A 154 6.58 7.65 -6.74
N ALA A 155 5.98 8.79 -7.09
CA ALA A 155 5.96 9.98 -6.26
C ALA A 155 4.54 10.51 -6.19
N LYS A 156 3.99 10.60 -4.98
CA LYS A 156 2.60 11.06 -4.75
C LYS A 156 1.56 10.28 -5.56
N GLY A 157 1.79 8.98 -5.70
CA GLY A 157 0.93 8.08 -6.48
C GLY A 157 1.19 8.07 -7.98
N ILE A 158 2.10 8.88 -8.49
CA ILE A 158 2.39 8.99 -9.92
C ILE A 158 3.61 8.15 -10.28
N PRO A 159 3.50 7.23 -11.27
CA PRO A 159 4.66 6.47 -11.75
C PRO A 159 5.79 7.40 -12.23
N GLN A 160 7.02 7.13 -11.79
CA GLN A 160 8.21 7.89 -12.16
C GLN A 160 9.00 7.22 -13.29
N GLY A 161 8.42 6.24 -13.91
CA GLY A 161 8.97 5.45 -14.99
C GLY A 161 8.19 4.17 -15.19
N LYS A 162 8.66 3.36 -16.12
CA LYS A 162 8.06 2.06 -16.40
C LYS A 162 8.54 1.01 -15.38
N LEU A 163 7.82 -0.09 -15.31
CA LEU A 163 8.27 -1.29 -14.60
C LEU A 163 9.63 -1.74 -15.19
N GLU A 164 10.63 -1.81 -14.33
CA GLU A 164 11.98 -2.23 -14.68
C GLU A 164 12.19 -3.70 -14.33
N LYS A 165 12.66 -4.49 -15.27
CA LYS A 165 13.16 -5.83 -15.01
C LYS A 165 14.64 -5.73 -14.64
N VAL A 166 14.93 -5.83 -13.33
CA VAL A 166 16.27 -5.57 -12.81
C VAL A 166 17.26 -6.68 -13.21
N GLY A 167 16.85 -7.94 -13.07
CA GLY A 167 17.68 -9.07 -13.41
C GLY A 167 17.25 -10.38 -12.74
N PRO A 168 18.02 -11.47 -12.95
CA PRO A 168 17.72 -12.75 -12.33
C PRO A 168 17.78 -12.67 -10.81
N PHE A 169 16.85 -13.36 -10.16
CA PHE A 169 16.79 -13.44 -8.71
C PHE A 169 16.22 -14.80 -8.28
N ARG A 170 16.86 -15.44 -7.30
CA ARG A 170 16.32 -16.63 -6.65
C ARG A 170 15.48 -16.23 -5.46
N GLY A 171 14.26 -16.73 -5.40
CA GLY A 171 13.33 -16.41 -4.34
C GLY A 171 12.15 -15.57 -4.84
N HIS A 172 11.28 -15.22 -3.92
CA HIS A 172 10.04 -14.53 -4.24
C HIS A 172 9.61 -13.64 -3.08
N GLY A 173 8.77 -12.67 -3.40
CA GLY A 173 8.18 -11.78 -2.41
C GLY A 173 8.00 -10.36 -2.94
N THR A 174 7.50 -9.51 -2.06
CA THR A 174 7.26 -8.09 -2.32
C THR A 174 7.98 -7.24 -1.28
N ILE A 175 8.61 -6.16 -1.74
CA ILE A 175 9.28 -5.17 -0.90
C ILE A 175 8.67 -3.82 -1.22
N ILE A 176 8.07 -3.18 -0.23
CA ILE A 176 7.53 -1.82 -0.36
C ILE A 176 8.33 -0.90 0.54
N HIS A 177 9.03 0.05 -0.08
CA HIS A 177 9.68 1.16 0.60
C HIS A 177 8.84 2.42 0.38
N PHE A 178 8.46 3.12 1.44
CA PHE A 178 7.69 4.34 1.30
C PHE A 178 8.10 5.41 2.30
N GLN A 179 8.01 6.65 1.84
CA GLN A 179 8.29 7.86 2.61
C GLN A 179 7.05 8.76 2.54
N PRO A 180 6.28 8.89 3.64
CA PRO A 180 5.08 9.72 3.69
C PRO A 180 5.32 11.17 3.31
N ASP A 181 4.28 11.79 2.73
CA ASP A 181 4.33 13.18 2.26
C ASP A 181 4.06 14.15 3.42
N ALA A 182 5.09 14.91 3.81
CA ALA A 182 5.01 15.91 4.87
C ALA A 182 4.14 17.11 4.53
N THR A 183 3.74 17.30 3.28
CA THR A 183 2.79 18.36 2.89
C THR A 183 1.35 18.00 3.19
N ILE A 184 1.08 16.72 3.48
CA ILE A 184 -0.26 16.22 3.83
C ILE A 184 -0.33 15.79 5.29
N LEU A 185 0.64 14.98 5.74
CA LEU A 185 0.67 14.48 7.11
C LEU A 185 1.33 15.49 8.06
N LYS A 186 0.71 15.71 9.21
CA LYS A 186 1.22 16.63 10.23
C LYS A 186 2.52 16.17 10.86
N THR A 187 2.73 14.85 10.91
CA THR A 187 3.99 14.22 11.32
C THR A 187 4.33 13.09 10.35
N THR A 188 5.61 12.92 10.07
CA THR A 188 6.12 11.86 9.20
C THR A 188 7.14 10.96 9.90
N HIS A 189 7.44 11.21 11.19
CA HIS A 189 8.32 10.39 11.99
C HIS A 189 7.56 9.23 12.62
N PHE A 190 7.94 8.02 12.25
CA PHE A 190 7.37 6.82 12.84
C PHE A 190 7.85 6.59 14.26
N ASP A 191 6.94 6.19 15.13
CA ASP A 191 7.26 5.82 16.50
C ASP A 191 7.65 4.33 16.58
N ALA A 192 8.91 4.07 16.94
CA ALA A 192 9.44 2.71 17.02
C ALA A 192 8.66 1.83 18.01
N ASP A 193 8.22 2.37 19.13
CA ASP A 193 7.48 1.60 20.14
C ASP A 193 6.09 1.20 19.62
N THR A 194 5.43 2.09 18.90
CA THR A 194 4.14 1.80 18.22
C THR A 194 4.30 0.69 17.19
N LEU A 195 5.36 0.73 16.39
CA LEU A 195 5.67 -0.32 15.41
C LEU A 195 5.94 -1.66 16.10
N LYS A 196 6.80 -1.67 17.12
CA LYS A 196 7.15 -2.89 17.87
C LYS A 196 5.93 -3.54 18.49
N ALA A 197 5.08 -2.77 19.14
CA ALA A 197 3.86 -3.29 19.76
C ALA A 197 2.95 -3.98 18.73
N ARG A 198 2.75 -3.36 17.57
CA ARG A 198 1.92 -3.93 16.50
C ARG A 198 2.52 -5.22 15.93
N LEU A 199 3.83 -5.24 15.71
CA LEU A 199 4.52 -6.42 15.16
C LEU A 199 4.49 -7.60 16.14
N GLU A 200 4.65 -7.32 17.42
CA GLU A 200 4.54 -8.32 18.48
C GLU A 200 3.11 -8.91 18.55
N ASP A 201 2.09 -8.07 18.56
CA ASP A 201 0.68 -8.51 18.51
C ASP A 201 0.39 -9.42 17.32
N ILE A 202 0.87 -9.04 16.13
CA ILE A 202 0.71 -9.85 14.91
C ILE A 202 1.38 -11.21 15.07
N SER A 203 2.57 -11.27 15.66
CA SER A 203 3.30 -12.53 15.84
C SER A 203 2.61 -13.47 16.80
N TYR A 204 1.95 -12.96 17.85
CA TYR A 204 1.16 -13.77 18.76
C TYR A 204 -0.10 -14.35 18.12
N VAL A 205 -0.76 -13.56 17.27
CA VAL A 205 -1.99 -14.00 16.60
C VAL A 205 -1.70 -14.99 15.47
N HIS A 206 -0.52 -14.88 14.84
CA HIS A 206 -0.14 -15.68 13.66
C HIS A 206 1.03 -16.59 13.98
N SER A 207 0.75 -17.70 14.62
CA SER A 207 1.75 -18.70 15.01
C SER A 207 2.55 -19.22 13.80
N GLY A 208 3.87 -19.22 13.93
CA GLY A 208 4.77 -19.64 12.86
C GLY A 208 5.18 -18.53 11.89
N LEU A 209 4.56 -17.34 11.97
CA LEU A 209 5.02 -16.17 11.24
C LEU A 209 6.23 -15.57 11.95
N LYS A 210 7.34 -15.47 11.23
CA LYS A 210 8.55 -14.81 11.70
C LYS A 210 8.58 -13.37 11.26
N ILE A 211 8.63 -12.43 12.21
CA ILE A 211 8.72 -11.00 11.92
C ILE A 211 10.03 -10.47 12.47
N THR A 212 10.81 -9.81 11.62
CA THR A 212 12.02 -9.11 12.02
C THR A 212 11.80 -7.61 11.94
N PHE A 213 12.07 -6.90 13.01
CA PHE A 213 12.07 -5.44 13.05
C PHE A 213 13.50 -4.92 13.14
N LYS A 214 13.87 -4.11 12.16
CA LYS A 214 15.18 -3.43 12.10
C LYS A 214 14.96 -1.93 12.31
N ASN A 215 15.54 -1.40 13.39
CA ASN A 215 15.52 0.03 13.67
C ASN A 215 16.89 0.63 13.34
N GLU A 216 17.03 1.28 12.21
CA GLU A 216 18.28 1.89 11.77
C GLU A 216 18.62 3.18 12.56
N ILE A 217 17.68 3.74 13.33
CA ILE A 217 17.92 4.92 14.15
C ILE A 217 18.88 4.58 15.30
N ASN A 218 18.68 3.41 15.93
CA ASN A 218 19.49 2.97 17.09
C ASN A 218 20.26 1.66 16.86
N GLY A 219 20.14 1.05 15.68
CA GLY A 219 20.81 -0.21 15.35
C GLY A 219 20.18 -1.47 15.94
N GLU A 220 19.00 -1.35 16.58
CA GLU A 220 18.29 -2.48 17.18
C GLU A 220 17.69 -3.40 16.11
N THR A 221 17.82 -4.71 16.33
CA THR A 221 17.11 -5.71 15.53
C THR A 221 16.38 -6.67 16.48
N ILE A 222 15.08 -6.83 16.29
CA ILE A 222 14.23 -7.70 17.11
C ILE A 222 13.57 -8.72 16.20
N GLU A 223 13.53 -9.97 16.66
CA GLU A 223 12.79 -11.05 16.01
C GLU A 223 11.60 -11.44 16.87
N TYR A 224 10.42 -11.43 16.28
CA TYR A 224 9.18 -11.93 16.89
C TYR A 224 8.79 -13.22 16.17
N HIS A 225 8.72 -14.31 16.93
CA HIS A 225 8.39 -15.62 16.40
C HIS A 225 7.74 -16.47 17.51
N HIS A 226 6.45 -16.75 17.42
CA HIS A 226 5.67 -17.46 18.42
C HIS A 226 4.91 -18.67 17.86
#